data_037fe8bf6ed9e56ec2fb73a6dfafedb7
#
_entry.id   037fe8bf6ed9e56ec2fb73a6dfafedb7
#
_cell.length_a   1.000
_cell.length_b   1.000
_cell.length_c   1.000
_cell.angle_alpha   90.00
_cell.angle_beta   90.00
_cell.angle_gamma   90.00
#
_symmetry.space_group_name_H-M   'P 1'
#
loop_
_entity.id
_entity.type
_entity.pdbx_description
1 polymer ?
#
loop_
_entity_poly.entity_id
_entity_poly.type
_entity_poly.pdbx_seq_one_letter_code
_entity_poly.pdbx_strand_id
1 'polypeptide(L)'
;LLQSSAASDVYKRQLAPIWVRKQPKVEAETTAMSYLERVKIPDQAHKYPGQLSGGQQQRVAIARSLCMQPRIMLFDEPTSALDPEMIKEVLDVMIELAETGMTMLVVTHEMGFARTVANRVIFMDDGQIIEQNEPEEFFNNPQSDRTKLFLSQILQH
;
A
#
# COMPACT_ATOMS: atom_id res chain seq x y z
N LEU A 1 27.03 -5.76 -8.33
CA LEU A 1 26.40 -4.59 -7.75
C LEU A 1 26.01 -3.63 -8.87
N LEU A 2 24.88 -3.87 -9.52
CA LEU A 2 24.26 -2.91 -10.42
C LEU A 2 23.85 -1.71 -9.57
N GLN A 3 24.46 -0.56 -9.83
CA GLN A 3 24.08 0.71 -9.21
C GLN A 3 22.61 0.96 -9.51
N SER A 4 21.76 0.75 -8.52
CA SER A 4 20.30 0.77 -8.66
C SER A 4 19.72 2.19 -8.83
N SER A 5 20.59 3.21 -8.85
CA SER A 5 20.17 4.62 -8.91
C SER A 5 19.87 5.16 -10.30
N ALA A 6 20.19 4.44 -11.37
CA ALA A 6 20.11 4.96 -12.74
C ALA A 6 19.11 4.23 -13.66
N ALA A 7 18.38 3.22 -13.16
CA ALA A 7 17.40 2.53 -13.98
C ALA A 7 16.02 3.20 -13.86
N SER A 8 15.32 3.40 -14.98
CA SER A 8 13.94 3.90 -14.97
C SER A 8 13.04 2.99 -14.15
N ASP A 9 11.97 3.53 -13.56
CA ASP A 9 11.05 2.74 -12.75
C ASP A 9 10.37 1.61 -13.51
N VAL A 10 10.14 1.76 -14.82
CA VAL A 10 9.64 0.67 -15.68
C VAL A 10 10.61 -0.50 -15.67
N TYR A 11 11.91 -0.25 -15.84
CA TYR A 11 12.92 -1.31 -15.83
C TYR A 11 12.96 -2.06 -14.48
N LYS A 12 12.89 -1.33 -13.37
CA LYS A 12 12.87 -1.95 -12.02
C LYS A 12 11.64 -2.82 -11.77
N ARG A 13 10.48 -2.44 -12.30
CA ARG A 13 9.24 -3.22 -12.17
C ARG A 13 9.28 -4.52 -12.95
N GLN A 14 10.01 -4.56 -14.06
CA GLN A 14 10.13 -5.75 -14.90
C GLN A 14 11.14 -6.78 -14.38
N LEU A 15 12.12 -6.35 -13.58
CA LEU A 15 13.22 -7.24 -13.15
C LEU A 15 12.71 -8.48 -12.42
N ALA A 16 11.80 -8.32 -11.47
CA ALA A 16 11.30 -9.45 -10.70
C ALA A 16 10.46 -10.42 -11.56
N PRO A 17 9.49 -9.99 -12.38
CA PRO A 17 8.82 -10.85 -13.33
C PRO A 17 9.78 -11.57 -14.28
N ILE A 18 10.76 -10.88 -14.84
CA ILE A 18 11.74 -11.47 -15.78
C ILE A 18 12.64 -12.48 -15.08
N TRP A 19 13.24 -12.12 -13.94
CA TRP A 19 14.27 -12.95 -13.30
C TRP A 19 13.69 -14.09 -12.47
N VAL A 20 12.59 -13.81 -11.74
CA VAL A 20 11.99 -14.78 -10.83
C VAL A 20 10.96 -15.65 -11.55
N ARG A 21 10.07 -15.03 -12.32
CA ARG A 21 9.00 -15.75 -13.04
C ARG A 21 9.39 -16.20 -14.44
N LYS A 22 10.57 -15.79 -14.94
CA LYS A 22 11.07 -16.12 -16.28
C LYS A 22 10.14 -15.63 -17.41
N GLN A 23 9.39 -14.55 -17.17
CA GLN A 23 8.53 -13.94 -18.19
C GLN A 23 9.35 -13.33 -19.32
N PRO A 24 8.90 -13.39 -20.58
CA PRO A 24 9.46 -12.64 -21.68
C PRO A 24 9.43 -11.13 -21.39
N LYS A 25 10.46 -10.40 -21.81
CA LYS A 25 10.59 -8.95 -21.54
C LYS A 25 9.34 -8.16 -22.01
N VAL A 26 8.84 -8.43 -23.21
CA VAL A 26 7.67 -7.74 -23.77
C VAL A 26 6.42 -7.95 -22.90
N GLU A 27 6.21 -9.16 -22.41
CA GLU A 27 5.09 -9.49 -21.53
C GLU A 27 5.23 -8.78 -20.16
N ALA A 28 6.45 -8.76 -19.60
CA ALA A 28 6.73 -8.06 -18.36
C ALA A 28 6.53 -6.54 -18.50
N GLU A 29 6.87 -5.95 -19.66
CA GLU A 29 6.61 -4.54 -19.98
C GLU A 29 5.11 -4.24 -20.04
N THR A 30 4.35 -5.05 -20.74
CA THR A 30 2.88 -4.92 -20.82
C THR A 30 2.24 -5.02 -19.44
N THR A 31 2.66 -5.99 -18.65
CA THR A 31 2.19 -6.17 -17.27
C THR A 31 2.54 -4.96 -16.40
N ALA A 32 3.76 -4.45 -16.50
CA ALA A 32 4.17 -3.27 -15.74
C ALA A 32 3.35 -2.03 -16.09
N MET A 33 3.06 -1.82 -17.38
CA MET A 33 2.23 -0.70 -17.84
C MET A 33 0.79 -0.83 -17.34
N SER A 34 0.17 -2.01 -17.41
CA SER A 34 -1.20 -2.21 -16.91
C SER A 34 -1.31 -1.92 -15.39
N TYR A 35 -0.29 -2.26 -14.60
CA TYR A 35 -0.30 -1.91 -13.18
C TYR A 35 -0.01 -0.43 -12.91
N LEU A 36 0.72 0.27 -13.78
CA LEU A 36 0.84 1.72 -13.70
C LEU A 36 -0.47 2.45 -14.00
N GLU A 37 -1.22 1.95 -14.97
CA GLU A 37 -2.58 2.43 -15.26
C GLU A 37 -3.49 2.22 -14.04
N ARG A 38 -3.43 1.02 -13.46
CA ARG A 38 -4.23 0.67 -12.27
C ARG A 38 -3.92 1.57 -11.06
N VAL A 39 -2.67 1.98 -10.86
CA VAL A 39 -2.30 2.94 -9.80
C VAL A 39 -2.34 4.40 -10.28
N LYS A 40 -2.93 4.67 -11.43
CA LYS A 40 -3.24 6.02 -11.97
C LYS A 40 -2.01 6.89 -12.24
N ILE A 41 -0.90 6.29 -12.65
CA ILE A 41 0.34 7.01 -13.02
C ILE A 41 1.02 6.47 -14.29
N PRO A 42 0.30 6.15 -15.37
CA PRO A 42 0.92 5.61 -16.60
C PRO A 42 1.94 6.59 -17.22
N ASP A 43 1.68 7.89 -17.15
CA ASP A 43 2.55 8.93 -17.71
C ASP A 43 3.92 9.03 -17.01
N GLN A 44 4.04 8.42 -15.83
CA GLN A 44 5.28 8.38 -15.06
C GLN A 44 6.19 7.20 -15.43
N ALA A 45 5.80 6.38 -16.40
CA ALA A 45 6.47 5.12 -16.74
C ALA A 45 7.98 5.28 -17.04
N HIS A 46 8.38 6.37 -17.66
CA HIS A 46 9.75 6.62 -18.11
C HIS A 46 10.58 7.49 -17.14
N LYS A 47 9.98 7.94 -16.03
CA LYS A 47 10.66 8.79 -15.06
C LYS A 47 11.52 7.97 -14.09
N TYR A 48 12.58 8.62 -13.60
CA TYR A 48 13.41 8.10 -12.53
C TYR A 48 12.80 8.43 -11.15
N PRO A 49 13.10 7.66 -10.09
CA PRO A 49 12.54 7.90 -8.76
C PRO A 49 12.65 9.34 -8.25
N GLY A 50 13.81 9.99 -8.49
CA GLY A 50 14.03 11.38 -8.07
C GLY A 50 13.20 12.44 -8.84
N GLN A 51 12.46 12.04 -9.87
CA GLN A 51 11.57 12.90 -10.65
C GLN A 51 10.10 12.73 -10.25
N LEU A 52 9.84 11.85 -9.28
CA LEU A 52 8.50 11.51 -8.81
C LEU A 52 8.24 12.13 -7.43
N SER A 53 7.01 12.58 -7.19
CA SER A 53 6.56 12.95 -5.85
C SER A 53 6.56 11.73 -4.91
N GLY A 54 6.51 11.96 -3.59
CA GLY A 54 6.44 10.88 -2.60
C GLY A 54 5.26 9.93 -2.86
N GLY A 55 4.06 10.47 -3.11
CA GLY A 55 2.88 9.68 -3.44
C GLY A 55 3.01 8.90 -4.75
N GLN A 56 3.64 9.47 -5.77
CA GLN A 56 3.95 8.76 -7.01
C GLN A 56 4.95 7.64 -6.78
N GLN A 57 6.00 7.85 -5.98
CA GLN A 57 6.97 6.80 -5.61
C GLN A 57 6.28 5.64 -4.89
N GLN A 58 5.37 5.94 -3.96
CA GLN A 58 4.61 4.93 -3.24
C GLN A 58 3.70 4.12 -4.17
N ARG A 59 2.96 4.78 -5.07
CA ARG A 59 2.13 4.11 -6.08
C ARG A 59 2.98 3.24 -7.03
N VAL A 60 4.17 3.69 -7.39
CA VAL A 60 5.15 2.88 -8.13
C VAL A 60 5.57 1.64 -7.33
N ALA A 61 5.80 1.76 -6.02
CA ALA A 61 6.14 0.62 -5.18
C ALA A 61 4.99 -0.40 -5.11
N ILE A 62 3.75 0.07 -5.02
CA ILE A 62 2.55 -0.79 -5.10
C ILE A 62 2.49 -1.51 -6.46
N ALA A 63 2.59 -0.77 -7.58
CA ALA A 63 2.59 -1.35 -8.93
C ALA A 63 3.69 -2.40 -9.11
N ARG A 64 4.90 -2.13 -8.60
CA ARG A 64 6.02 -3.08 -8.61
C ARG A 64 5.68 -4.38 -7.88
N SER A 65 5.05 -4.28 -6.72
CA SER A 65 4.62 -5.45 -5.95
C SER A 65 3.54 -6.24 -6.68
N LEU A 66 2.58 -5.56 -7.31
CA LEU A 66 1.52 -6.18 -8.11
C LEU A 66 2.04 -6.91 -9.35
N CYS A 67 3.15 -6.47 -9.96
CA CYS A 67 3.80 -7.19 -11.08
C CYS A 67 4.19 -8.64 -10.71
N MET A 68 4.39 -8.92 -9.44
CA MET A 68 4.62 -10.27 -8.95
C MET A 68 3.33 -11.08 -8.76
N GLN A 69 2.15 -10.50 -9.05
CA GLN A 69 0.84 -11.13 -8.88
C GLN A 69 0.73 -11.86 -7.52
N PRO A 70 0.94 -11.14 -6.41
CA PRO A 70 0.97 -11.75 -5.09
C PRO A 70 -0.44 -12.20 -4.69
N ARG A 71 -0.53 -13.24 -3.86
CA ARG A 71 -1.79 -13.65 -3.23
C ARG A 71 -2.13 -12.80 -2.01
N ILE A 72 -1.11 -12.24 -1.37
CA ILE A 72 -1.22 -11.40 -0.17
C ILE A 72 -0.24 -10.23 -0.34
N MET A 73 -0.69 -9.02 -0.02
CA MET A 73 0.17 -7.84 0.05
C MET A 73 0.33 -7.38 1.50
N LEU A 74 1.55 -7.00 1.85
CA LEU A 74 1.90 -6.46 3.17
C LEU A 74 2.26 -4.98 2.99
N PHE A 75 1.63 -4.13 3.78
CA PHE A 75 1.89 -2.69 3.82
C PHE A 75 2.29 -2.30 5.24
N ASP A 76 3.43 -1.66 5.35
CA ASP A 76 3.93 -1.13 6.61
C ASP A 76 3.97 0.40 6.53
N GLU A 77 3.01 1.05 7.15
CA GLU A 77 2.81 2.50 7.17
C GLU A 77 3.00 3.17 5.80
N PRO A 78 2.21 2.82 4.78
CA PRO A 78 2.44 3.26 3.40
C PRO A 78 2.30 4.78 3.19
N THR A 79 1.77 5.50 4.16
CA THR A 79 1.49 6.95 4.07
C THR A 79 2.32 7.81 5.03
N SER A 80 3.13 7.21 5.92
CA SER A 80 3.80 7.91 7.04
C SER A 80 4.79 9.01 6.62
N ALA A 81 5.34 8.93 5.39
CA ALA A 81 6.31 9.91 4.87
C ALA A 81 5.71 10.82 3.78
N LEU A 82 4.38 10.93 3.71
CA LEU A 82 3.68 11.66 2.66
C LEU A 82 2.99 12.92 3.20
N ASP A 83 2.91 13.94 2.34
CA ASP A 83 2.08 15.11 2.59
C ASP A 83 0.58 14.75 2.52
N PRO A 84 -0.31 15.47 3.23
CA PRO A 84 -1.75 15.13 3.30
C PRO A 84 -2.44 14.99 1.94
N GLU A 85 -2.05 15.80 0.95
CA GLU A 85 -2.60 15.70 -0.41
C GLU A 85 -2.24 14.38 -1.11
N MET A 86 -1.02 13.87 -0.84
CA MET A 86 -0.52 12.64 -1.44
C MET A 86 -1.06 11.38 -0.72
N ILE A 87 -1.38 11.50 0.57
CA ILE A 87 -1.97 10.39 1.36
C ILE A 87 -3.24 9.89 0.69
N LYS A 88 -4.15 10.79 0.33
CA LYS A 88 -5.41 10.44 -0.31
C LYS A 88 -5.20 9.62 -1.59
N GLU A 89 -4.29 10.03 -2.46
CA GLU A 89 -4.03 9.34 -3.74
C GLU A 89 -3.55 7.90 -3.54
N VAL A 90 -2.75 7.65 -2.49
CA VAL A 90 -2.26 6.31 -2.15
C VAL A 90 -3.37 5.47 -1.53
N LEU A 91 -4.14 6.04 -0.61
CA LEU A 91 -5.26 5.34 0.03
C LEU A 91 -6.37 4.97 -0.98
N ASP A 92 -6.68 5.85 -1.94
CA ASP A 92 -7.65 5.56 -3.01
C ASP A 92 -7.24 4.32 -3.82
N VAL A 93 -5.95 4.20 -4.16
CA VAL A 93 -5.42 3.00 -4.83
C VAL A 93 -5.55 1.75 -3.94
N MET A 94 -5.28 1.86 -2.64
CA MET A 94 -5.41 0.74 -1.71
C MET A 94 -6.88 0.31 -1.52
N ILE A 95 -7.81 1.26 -1.51
CA ILE A 95 -9.26 0.97 -1.48
C ILE A 95 -9.66 0.17 -2.72
N GLU A 96 -9.27 0.63 -3.91
CA GLU A 96 -9.55 -0.08 -5.16
C GLU A 96 -8.95 -1.50 -5.17
N LEU A 97 -7.77 -1.70 -4.59
CA LEU A 97 -7.18 -3.04 -4.43
C LEU A 97 -8.00 -3.93 -3.50
N ALA A 98 -8.51 -3.39 -2.38
CA ALA A 98 -9.39 -4.11 -1.47
C ALA A 98 -10.68 -4.54 -2.17
N GLU A 99 -11.32 -3.64 -2.91
CA GLU A 99 -12.55 -3.90 -3.67
C GLU A 99 -12.38 -5.00 -4.72
N THR A 100 -11.19 -5.15 -5.29
CA THR A 100 -10.88 -6.25 -6.20
C THR A 100 -10.63 -7.61 -5.51
N GLY A 101 -10.78 -7.67 -4.19
CA GLY A 101 -10.58 -8.90 -3.40
C GLY A 101 -9.12 -9.23 -3.09
N MET A 102 -8.20 -8.27 -3.22
CA MET A 102 -6.81 -8.47 -2.82
C MET A 102 -6.72 -8.66 -1.31
N THR A 103 -6.12 -9.77 -0.88
CA THR A 103 -5.83 -9.98 0.54
C THR A 103 -4.66 -9.07 0.95
N MET A 104 -4.91 -8.22 1.95
CA MET A 104 -3.91 -7.26 2.43
C MET A 104 -3.77 -7.32 3.94
N LEU A 105 -2.55 -7.21 4.44
CA LEU A 105 -2.25 -6.88 5.82
C LEU A 105 -1.61 -5.49 5.84
N VAL A 106 -2.24 -4.56 6.55
CA VAL A 106 -1.85 -3.15 6.52
C VAL A 106 -1.59 -2.65 7.94
N VAL A 107 -0.38 -2.19 8.21
CA VAL A 107 -0.06 -1.40 9.39
C VAL A 107 -0.29 0.07 9.03
N THR A 108 -1.16 0.76 9.75
CA THR A 108 -1.54 2.14 9.42
C THR A 108 -2.04 2.89 10.65
N HIS A 109 -1.89 4.19 10.62
CA HIS A 109 -2.54 5.15 11.54
C HIS A 109 -3.72 5.89 10.87
N GLU A 110 -4.05 5.56 9.63
CA GLU A 110 -5.18 6.12 8.89
C GLU A 110 -6.49 5.43 9.30
N MET A 111 -7.08 5.88 10.40
CA MET A 111 -8.27 5.21 10.97
C MET A 111 -9.49 5.25 10.06
N GLY A 112 -9.66 6.33 9.28
CA GLY A 112 -10.72 6.44 8.27
C GLY A 112 -10.60 5.36 7.19
N PHE A 113 -9.39 5.12 6.72
CA PHE A 113 -9.11 4.05 5.75
C PHE A 113 -9.40 2.68 6.38
N ALA A 114 -8.83 2.41 7.57
CA ALA A 114 -9.05 1.13 8.26
C ALA A 114 -10.55 0.84 8.48
N ARG A 115 -11.33 1.84 8.87
CA ARG A 115 -12.79 1.71 9.05
C ARG A 115 -13.52 1.38 7.75
N THR A 116 -13.04 1.90 6.62
CA THR A 116 -13.70 1.74 5.32
C THR A 116 -13.44 0.38 4.68
N VAL A 117 -12.20 -0.12 4.77
CA VAL A 117 -11.78 -1.29 3.97
C VAL A 117 -11.48 -2.54 4.76
N ALA A 118 -11.22 -2.44 6.06
CA ALA A 118 -10.82 -3.60 6.83
C ALA A 118 -11.99 -4.56 7.06
N ASN A 119 -11.72 -5.86 6.94
CA ASN A 119 -12.62 -6.90 7.43
C ASN A 119 -12.36 -7.21 8.91
N ARG A 120 -11.15 -6.89 9.38
CA ARG A 120 -10.73 -7.08 10.77
C ARG A 120 -9.70 -6.02 11.13
N VAL A 121 -9.85 -5.42 12.30
CA VAL A 121 -8.89 -4.49 12.90
C VAL A 121 -8.21 -5.18 14.08
N ILE A 122 -6.89 -5.01 14.17
CA ILE A 122 -6.07 -5.55 15.27
C ILE A 122 -5.30 -4.38 15.87
N PHE A 123 -5.51 -4.13 17.15
CA PHE A 123 -4.73 -3.16 17.91
C PHE A 123 -3.61 -3.86 18.66
N MET A 124 -2.40 -3.38 18.46
CA MET A 124 -1.20 -3.89 19.12
C MET A 124 -0.56 -2.81 19.97
N ASP A 125 -0.07 -3.17 21.14
CA ASP A 125 0.67 -2.33 22.06
C ASP A 125 1.72 -3.17 22.79
N ASP A 126 2.92 -2.65 22.99
CA ASP A 126 4.05 -3.35 23.63
C ASP A 126 4.29 -4.78 23.09
N GLY A 127 4.15 -4.97 21.77
CA GLY A 127 4.37 -6.25 21.11
C GLY A 127 3.27 -7.29 21.35
N GLN A 128 2.15 -6.91 21.95
CA GLN A 128 1.01 -7.79 22.23
C GLN A 128 -0.23 -7.34 21.46
N ILE A 129 -1.06 -8.31 21.08
CA ILE A 129 -2.40 -8.03 20.57
C ILE A 129 -3.30 -7.69 21.76
N ILE A 130 -3.75 -6.44 21.83
CA ILE A 130 -4.61 -5.93 22.89
C ILE A 130 -6.07 -6.21 22.59
N GLU A 131 -6.47 -5.97 21.33
CA GLU A 131 -7.84 -6.16 20.88
C GLU A 131 -7.87 -6.46 19.39
N GLN A 132 -8.80 -7.31 18.97
CA GLN A 132 -9.12 -7.52 17.56
C GLN A 132 -10.63 -7.68 17.39
N ASN A 133 -11.18 -7.00 16.37
CA ASN A 133 -12.61 -7.09 16.11
C ASN A 133 -12.91 -6.69 14.65
N GLU A 134 -14.16 -6.82 14.23
CA GLU A 134 -14.66 -6.18 13.01
C GLU A 134 -14.63 -4.65 13.19
N PRO A 135 -14.48 -3.86 12.09
CA PRO A 135 -14.34 -2.41 12.19
C PRO A 135 -15.46 -1.75 12.99
N GLU A 136 -16.71 -2.12 12.75
CA GLU A 136 -17.86 -1.52 13.42
C GLU A 136 -17.77 -1.66 14.94
N GLU A 137 -17.49 -2.86 15.44
CA GLU A 137 -17.33 -3.11 16.88
C GLU A 137 -16.05 -2.47 17.43
N PHE A 138 -14.96 -2.56 16.68
CA PHE A 138 -13.68 -2.00 17.11
C PHE A 138 -13.74 -0.48 17.35
N PHE A 139 -14.35 0.26 16.41
CA PHE A 139 -14.38 1.72 16.49
C PHE A 139 -15.52 2.28 17.34
N ASN A 140 -16.67 1.60 17.41
CA ASN A 140 -17.84 2.12 18.12
C ASN A 140 -18.00 1.52 19.53
N ASN A 141 -17.50 0.31 19.78
CA ASN A 141 -17.67 -0.40 21.03
C ASN A 141 -16.37 -1.12 21.49
N PRO A 142 -15.23 -0.41 21.56
CA PRO A 142 -13.97 -1.00 21.99
C PRO A 142 -14.09 -1.59 23.40
N GLN A 143 -13.56 -2.79 23.60
CA GLN A 143 -13.68 -3.51 24.87
C GLN A 143 -12.54 -3.16 25.83
N SER A 144 -11.30 -3.06 25.30
CA SER A 144 -10.13 -2.75 26.10
C SER A 144 -10.07 -1.27 26.48
N ASP A 145 -9.76 -0.96 27.72
CA ASP A 145 -9.54 0.43 28.15
C ASP A 145 -8.35 1.08 27.43
N ARG A 146 -7.34 0.28 27.05
CA ARG A 146 -6.20 0.75 26.28
C ARG A 146 -6.60 1.13 24.86
N THR A 147 -7.50 0.35 24.22
CA THR A 147 -8.08 0.68 22.91
C THR A 147 -8.93 1.94 22.98
N LYS A 148 -9.76 2.09 24.02
CA LYS A 148 -10.58 3.30 24.23
C LYS A 148 -9.71 4.55 24.34
N LEU A 149 -8.63 4.47 25.14
CA LEU A 149 -7.70 5.57 25.29
C LEU A 149 -7.03 5.93 23.95
N PHE A 150 -6.55 4.95 23.22
CA PHE A 150 -5.93 5.13 21.90
C PHE A 150 -6.88 5.82 20.91
N LEU A 151 -8.10 5.29 20.76
CA LEU A 151 -9.10 5.85 19.86
C LEU A 151 -9.52 7.27 20.26
N SER A 152 -9.63 7.56 21.55
CA SER A 152 -9.97 8.91 22.03
C SER A 152 -8.91 9.95 21.68
N GLN A 153 -7.64 9.56 21.62
CA GLN A 153 -6.54 10.45 21.24
C GLN A 153 -6.49 10.74 19.73
N ILE A 154 -6.79 9.72 18.90
CA ILE A 154 -6.67 9.86 17.44
C ILE A 154 -7.93 10.46 16.81
N LEU A 155 -9.12 10.15 17.33
CA LEU A 155 -10.39 10.63 16.76
C LEU A 155 -10.75 12.05 17.18
N GLN A 156 -9.97 12.70 18.04
CA GLN A 156 -10.15 14.11 18.44
C GLN A 156 -9.40 15.10 17.51
N HIS A 157 -8.69 14.60 16.51
CA HIS A 157 -8.02 15.37 15.46
C HIS A 157 -8.71 15.12 14.11
#